data_3b347537f85f57c109fb50fd8e75a95c
#
_entry.id   3b347537f85f57c109fb50fd8e75a95c
#
_cell.length_a   1.000
_cell.length_b   1.000
_cell.length_c   1.000
_cell.angle_alpha   90.00
_cell.angle_beta   90.00
_cell.angle_gamma   90.00
#
_symmetry.space_group_name_H-M   'P 1'
#
loop_
_entity.id
_entity.type
_entity.pdbx_description
1 polymer ?
#
loop_
_entity_poly.entity_id
_entity_poly.type
_entity_poly.pdbx_seq_one_letter_code
_entity_poly.pdbx_strand_id
1 'polypeptide(L)'
;RCGLELGTQDVYVNVAGGASLSDPGADLGICLAVASSRLERPVSPGVAVCAEVGLGGELRPAGAFERRVREAHALGFPSMAGSAEDCSRAVEGGCLGFQTLCECIDGVLSPASHEGGRFP
;
A
#
# COMPACT_ATOMS: atom_id res chain seq x y z
N ARG A 1 -6.65 2.67 14.07
CA ARG A 1 -5.48 2.36 13.49
C ARG A 1 -4.84 1.15 14.02
N CYS A 2 -3.73 0.79 13.61
CA CYS A 2 -3.04 -0.44 13.98
C CYS A 2 -2.07 -0.23 15.14
N GLY A 3 -2.29 0.77 15.93
CA GLY A 3 -1.39 1.09 17.02
C GLY A 3 -0.12 1.81 16.60
N LEU A 4 -0.06 2.22 15.35
CA LEU A 4 1.09 2.95 14.85
C LEU A 4 0.92 4.43 15.08
N GLU A 5 2.03 5.08 15.33
CA GLU A 5 2.04 6.52 15.38
C GLU A 5 2.64 7.04 14.10
N LEU A 6 1.90 7.90 13.42
CA LEU A 6 2.37 8.49 12.20
C LEU A 6 3.11 9.75 12.54
N GLY A 7 4.32 9.60 13.05
CA GLY A 7 5.08 10.72 13.53
C GLY A 7 5.75 11.49 12.41
N THR A 8 6.86 12.11 12.74
CA THR A 8 7.54 13.02 11.82
C THR A 8 8.61 12.34 11.02
N GLN A 9 8.37 11.10 10.63
CA GLN A 9 9.36 10.38 9.87
C GLN A 9 9.36 10.82 8.43
N ASP A 10 10.50 10.72 7.81
CA ASP A 10 10.56 10.92 6.38
C ASP A 10 9.83 9.78 5.71
N VAL A 11 8.98 10.14 4.79
CA VAL A 11 8.15 9.15 4.11
C VAL A 11 8.49 9.15 2.64
N TYR A 12 8.87 7.99 2.13
CA TYR A 12 9.15 7.80 0.71
C TYR A 12 8.06 6.93 0.14
N VAL A 13 7.34 7.46 -0.83
CA VAL A 13 6.18 6.81 -1.37
C VAL A 13 6.34 6.61 -2.86
N ASN A 14 6.17 5.37 -3.30
CA ASN A 14 6.02 5.07 -4.71
C ASN A 14 4.54 4.99 -5.00
N VAL A 15 4.02 5.99 -5.64
CA VAL A 15 2.59 6.08 -5.90
C VAL A 15 2.36 5.82 -7.37
N ALA A 16 1.61 4.79 -7.66
CA ALA A 16 1.30 4.43 -9.02
C ALA A 16 0.44 5.52 -9.68
N GLY A 17 0.61 5.69 -11.00
CA GLY A 17 -0.18 6.65 -11.73
C GLY A 17 0.30 8.06 -11.62
N GLY A 18 1.50 8.27 -11.07
CA GLY A 18 2.06 9.60 -10.98
C GLY A 18 1.30 10.51 -10.03
N ALA A 19 0.56 9.97 -9.09
CA ALA A 19 -0.22 10.78 -8.17
C ALA A 19 0.71 11.58 -7.25
N SER A 20 0.27 12.76 -6.87
CA SER A 20 1.01 13.58 -5.93
C SER A 20 0.61 13.21 -4.52
N LEU A 21 1.34 13.73 -3.53
CA LEU A 21 1.00 13.46 -2.14
C LEU A 21 -0.31 14.09 -1.73
N SER A 22 -0.83 15.04 -2.50
CA SER A 22 -2.13 15.63 -2.21
C SER A 22 -3.27 14.79 -2.76
N ASP A 23 -2.99 13.77 -3.54
CA ASP A 23 -3.99 12.86 -4.07
C ASP A 23 -4.45 11.92 -2.96
N PRO A 24 -5.75 11.85 -2.66
CA PRO A 24 -6.20 10.93 -1.62
C PRO A 24 -5.79 9.49 -1.86
N GLY A 25 -5.61 9.10 -3.12
CA GLY A 25 -5.15 7.75 -3.42
C GLY A 25 -3.76 7.45 -2.92
N ALA A 26 -2.99 8.46 -2.54
CA ALA A 26 -1.66 8.26 -1.98
C ALA A 26 -1.68 7.92 -0.50
N ASP A 27 -2.84 8.01 0.15
CA ASP A 27 -2.92 7.79 1.59
C ASP A 27 -2.35 6.45 2.00
N LEU A 28 -2.72 5.40 1.28
CA LEU A 28 -2.25 4.07 1.65
C LEU A 28 -0.74 3.97 1.55
N GLY A 29 -0.17 4.56 0.50
CA GLY A 29 1.28 4.53 0.34
C GLY A 29 2.00 5.24 1.47
N ILE A 30 1.46 6.38 1.90
CA ILE A 30 2.06 7.11 3.00
C ILE A 30 2.00 6.28 4.28
N CYS A 31 0.83 5.69 4.56
CA CYS A 31 0.69 4.88 5.76
C CYS A 31 1.61 3.67 5.73
N LEU A 32 1.74 3.03 4.58
CA LEU A 32 2.62 1.86 4.48
C LEU A 32 4.07 2.24 4.63
N ALA A 33 4.47 3.39 4.08
CA ALA A 33 5.84 3.84 4.21
C ALA A 33 6.18 4.08 5.69
N VAL A 34 5.28 4.72 6.42
CA VAL A 34 5.50 4.96 7.84
C VAL A 34 5.52 3.64 8.60
N ALA A 35 4.57 2.75 8.31
CA ALA A 35 4.51 1.46 8.99
C ALA A 35 5.75 0.64 8.72
N SER A 36 6.19 0.62 7.47
CA SER A 36 7.38 -0.12 7.09
C SER A 36 8.59 0.38 7.88
N SER A 37 8.72 1.68 8.00
CA SER A 37 9.83 2.27 8.73
C SER A 37 9.75 1.93 10.22
N ARG A 38 8.57 2.07 10.81
CA ARG A 38 8.42 1.86 12.24
C ARG A 38 8.56 0.39 12.63
N LEU A 39 8.08 -0.49 11.77
CA LEU A 39 8.12 -1.92 12.07
C LEU A 39 9.34 -2.61 11.51
N GLU A 40 10.14 -1.88 10.74
CA GLU A 40 11.33 -2.43 10.09
C GLU A 40 10.95 -3.64 9.23
N ARG A 41 9.84 -3.51 8.53
CA ARG A 41 9.35 -4.52 7.62
C ARG A 41 9.15 -3.88 6.26
N PRO A 42 10.00 -4.20 5.29
CA PRO A 42 9.88 -3.57 3.98
C PRO A 42 8.62 -4.01 3.27
N VAL A 43 8.17 -3.16 2.35
CA VAL A 43 7.06 -3.51 1.48
C VAL A 43 7.53 -4.62 0.54
N SER A 44 6.69 -5.60 0.32
CA SER A 44 7.02 -6.71 -0.58
C SER A 44 7.36 -6.17 -1.96
N PRO A 45 8.41 -6.69 -2.59
CA PRO A 45 8.78 -6.20 -3.91
C PRO A 45 7.68 -6.48 -4.93
N GLY A 46 7.58 -5.58 -5.89
CA GLY A 46 6.61 -5.76 -6.95
C GLY A 46 5.20 -5.32 -6.60
N VAL A 47 4.97 -4.75 -5.43
CA VAL A 47 3.64 -4.31 -5.02
C VAL A 47 3.57 -2.79 -5.07
N ALA A 48 2.67 -2.26 -5.89
CA ALA A 48 2.31 -0.86 -5.84
C ALA A 48 1.05 -0.72 -5.00
N VAL A 49 0.76 0.46 -4.51
CA VAL A 49 -0.40 0.64 -3.63
C VAL A 49 -1.17 1.88 -4.04
N CYS A 50 -2.48 1.83 -3.85
CA CYS A 50 -3.33 2.98 -4.11
C CYS A 50 -4.66 2.80 -3.41
N ALA A 51 -4.93 3.62 -2.41
CA ALA A 51 -6.23 3.64 -1.75
C ALA A 51 -6.29 4.85 -0.85
N GLU A 52 -7.50 5.33 -0.62
CA GLU A 52 -7.74 6.35 0.39
C GLU A 52 -7.91 5.65 1.73
N VAL A 53 -7.41 6.26 2.80
CA VAL A 53 -7.52 5.68 4.14
C VAL A 53 -8.42 6.56 4.98
N GLY A 54 -9.49 5.98 5.51
CA GLY A 54 -10.41 6.72 6.35
C GLY A 54 -9.92 6.82 7.78
N LEU A 55 -10.61 7.62 8.55
CA LEU A 55 -10.19 7.90 9.93
C LEU A 55 -10.19 6.68 10.82
N GLY A 56 -11.02 5.70 10.51
CA GLY A 56 -11.05 4.46 11.26
C GLY A 56 -10.11 3.40 10.74
N GLY A 57 -9.29 3.74 9.75
CA GLY A 57 -8.37 2.77 9.18
C GLY A 57 -8.96 1.97 8.04
N GLU A 58 -10.20 2.26 7.64
CA GLU A 58 -10.78 1.54 6.53
C GLU A 58 -10.18 2.02 5.21
N LEU A 59 -10.01 1.12 4.27
CA LEU A 59 -9.51 1.48 2.95
C LEU A 59 -10.71 1.84 2.06
N ARG A 60 -10.58 2.95 1.36
CA ARG A 60 -11.63 3.47 0.51
C ARG A 60 -11.15 3.51 -0.93
N PRO A 61 -12.08 3.46 -1.90
CA PRO A 61 -11.69 3.48 -3.30
C PRO A 61 -10.89 4.72 -3.65
N ALA A 62 -9.96 4.53 -4.57
CA ALA A 62 -9.17 5.62 -5.13
C ALA A 62 -9.69 5.93 -6.51
N GLY A 63 -9.56 7.18 -6.92
CA GLY A 63 -9.99 7.56 -8.25
C GLY A 63 -9.13 6.91 -9.31
N ALA A 64 -9.77 6.51 -10.40
CA ALA A 64 -9.08 5.96 -11.58
C ALA A 64 -8.25 4.72 -11.25
N PHE A 65 -8.77 3.85 -10.39
CA PHE A 65 -8.00 2.70 -9.94
C PHE A 65 -7.54 1.82 -11.09
N GLU A 66 -8.42 1.57 -12.06
CA GLU A 66 -8.08 0.69 -13.18
C GLU A 66 -6.92 1.25 -13.97
N ARG A 67 -6.92 2.56 -14.21
CA ARG A 67 -5.81 3.19 -14.93
C ARG A 67 -4.53 3.07 -14.13
N ARG A 68 -4.61 3.23 -12.82
CA ARG A 68 -3.41 3.15 -11.98
C ARG A 68 -2.84 1.73 -11.98
N VAL A 69 -3.71 0.73 -12.02
CA VAL A 69 -3.23 -0.65 -12.12
C VAL A 69 -2.46 -0.85 -13.43
N ARG A 70 -3.01 -0.35 -14.53
CA ARG A 70 -2.33 -0.50 -15.81
C ARG A 70 -0.98 0.22 -15.81
N GLU A 71 -0.95 1.40 -15.22
CA GLU A 71 0.31 2.15 -15.17
C GLU A 71 1.33 1.46 -14.28
N ALA A 72 0.89 0.89 -13.18
CA ALA A 72 1.80 0.15 -12.31
C ALA A 72 2.38 -1.05 -13.04
N HIS A 73 1.54 -1.77 -13.78
CA HIS A 73 2.04 -2.91 -14.55
C HIS A 73 3.06 -2.46 -15.59
N ALA A 74 2.80 -1.32 -16.22
CA ALA A 74 3.75 -0.80 -17.21
C ALA A 74 5.08 -0.42 -16.60
N LEU A 75 5.07 -0.05 -15.32
CA LEU A 75 6.30 0.30 -14.61
C LEU A 75 6.99 -0.91 -14.00
N GLY A 76 6.44 -2.10 -14.19
CA GLY A 76 7.07 -3.31 -13.70
C GLY A 76 6.55 -3.83 -12.39
N PHE A 77 5.45 -3.28 -11.88
CA PHE A 77 4.84 -3.78 -10.66
C PHE A 77 3.73 -4.76 -11.01
N PRO A 78 3.92 -6.05 -10.74
CA PRO A 78 2.88 -7.02 -11.10
C PRO A 78 1.66 -6.99 -10.20
N SER A 79 1.75 -6.37 -9.03
CA SER A 79 0.63 -6.37 -8.08
C SER A 79 0.30 -4.97 -7.65
N MET A 80 -0.99 -4.74 -7.39
CA MET A 80 -1.46 -3.46 -6.88
C MET A 80 -2.33 -3.74 -5.67
N ALA A 81 -1.94 -3.22 -4.52
CA ALA A 81 -2.76 -3.32 -3.31
C ALA A 81 -3.69 -2.12 -3.25
N GLY A 82 -4.94 -2.38 -2.92
CA GLY A 82 -5.92 -1.32 -2.84
C GLY A 82 -7.08 -1.74 -1.97
N SER A 83 -8.18 -0.97 -2.03
CA SER A 83 -9.35 -1.30 -1.27
C SER A 83 -9.98 -2.57 -1.83
N ALA A 84 -10.66 -3.31 -0.95
CA ALA A 84 -11.37 -4.50 -1.40
C ALA A 84 -12.40 -4.13 -2.47
N GLU A 85 -13.03 -2.97 -2.32
CA GLU A 85 -14.04 -2.56 -3.28
C GLU A 85 -13.42 -2.31 -4.66
N ASP A 86 -12.31 -1.58 -4.72
CA ASP A 86 -11.67 -1.34 -6.01
C ASP A 86 -11.20 -2.65 -6.64
N CYS A 87 -10.62 -3.53 -5.84
CA CYS A 87 -10.08 -4.77 -6.39
C CYS A 87 -11.20 -5.70 -6.87
N SER A 88 -12.35 -5.65 -6.22
CA SER A 88 -13.47 -6.49 -6.65
C SER A 88 -14.03 -6.05 -7.98
N ARG A 89 -13.83 -4.80 -8.37
CA ARG A 89 -14.31 -4.28 -9.64
C ARG A 89 -13.28 -4.31 -10.73
N ALA A 90 -12.02 -4.55 -10.38
CA ALA A 90 -10.94 -4.42 -11.33
C ALA A 90 -10.99 -5.52 -12.37
N VAL A 91 -10.77 -5.13 -13.62
CA VAL A 91 -10.68 -6.07 -14.72
C VAL A 91 -9.24 -6.57 -14.85
N GLU A 92 -8.28 -5.70 -14.58
CA GLU A 92 -6.87 -6.09 -14.63
C GLU A 92 -6.55 -7.07 -13.52
N GLY A 93 -5.65 -7.98 -13.78
CA GLY A 93 -5.23 -8.91 -12.76
C GLY A 93 -4.21 -8.32 -11.82
N GLY A 94 -3.86 -9.08 -10.80
CA GLY A 94 -2.81 -8.68 -9.88
C GLY A 94 -3.24 -7.71 -8.81
N CYS A 95 -4.53 -7.64 -8.51
CA CYS A 95 -5.01 -6.75 -7.46
C CYS A 95 -5.14 -7.48 -6.14
N LEU A 96 -4.65 -6.84 -5.08
CA LEU A 96 -4.71 -7.38 -3.73
C LEU A 96 -5.62 -6.46 -2.92
N GLY A 97 -6.82 -6.93 -2.60
CA GLY A 97 -7.82 -6.10 -1.95
C GLY A 97 -7.83 -6.29 -0.45
N PHE A 98 -7.92 -5.18 0.27
CA PHE A 98 -7.97 -5.21 1.72
C PHE A 98 -9.05 -4.26 2.20
N GLN A 99 -9.66 -4.59 3.32
CA GLN A 99 -10.69 -3.73 3.87
C GLN A 99 -10.14 -2.71 4.84
N THR A 100 -9.04 -3.04 5.51
CA THR A 100 -8.47 -2.12 6.50
C THR A 100 -6.98 -2.00 6.29
N LEU A 101 -6.46 -0.90 6.85
CA LEU A 101 -5.01 -0.67 6.82
C LEU A 101 -4.27 -1.79 7.53
N CYS A 102 -4.81 -2.29 8.65
CA CYS A 102 -4.13 -3.35 9.37
C CYS A 102 -4.01 -4.62 8.53
N GLU A 103 -5.07 -4.96 7.81
CA GLU A 103 -5.01 -6.13 6.93
C GLU A 103 -3.97 -5.93 5.84
N CYS A 104 -3.92 -4.71 5.31
CA CYS A 104 -2.97 -4.43 4.25
C CYS A 104 -1.53 -4.52 4.77
N ILE A 105 -1.28 -3.98 5.95
CA ILE A 105 0.06 -4.07 6.53
C ILE A 105 0.47 -5.53 6.68
N ASP A 106 -0.43 -6.35 7.21
CA ASP A 106 -0.11 -7.76 7.38
C ASP A 106 0.12 -8.47 6.06
N GLY A 107 -0.59 -8.06 5.01
CA GLY A 107 -0.49 -8.76 3.74
C GLY A 107 0.59 -8.25 2.82
N VAL A 108 1.05 -7.02 3.02
CA VAL A 108 1.95 -6.38 2.06
C VAL A 108 3.36 -6.19 2.60
N LEU A 109 3.52 -6.02 3.90
CA LEU A 109 4.85 -5.87 4.47
C LEU A 109 5.48 -7.23 4.67
N SER A 110 6.77 -7.31 4.37
CA SER A 110 7.52 -8.53 4.59
C SER A 110 7.75 -8.74 6.08
N PRO A 111 8.16 -9.93 6.50
CA PRO A 111 8.52 -10.13 7.90
C PRO A 111 9.65 -9.20 8.30
N ALA A 112 9.71 -8.91 9.60
CA ALA A 112 10.75 -8.03 10.11
C ALA A 112 12.11 -8.55 9.74
N SER A 113 13.02 -7.64 9.39
CA SER A 113 14.29 -8.04 8.84
C SER A 113 15.13 -8.83 9.84
N HIS A 114 15.02 -8.54 11.13
CA HIS A 114 15.82 -9.29 12.09
C HIS A 114 15.35 -10.74 12.17
N GLU A 115 14.09 -11.02 11.84
CA GLU A 115 13.66 -12.38 11.77
C GLU A 115 14.19 -13.05 10.56
N GLY A 116 14.18 -12.36 9.45
CA GLY A 116 14.71 -12.93 8.25
C GLY A 116 16.19 -13.12 8.34
N GLY A 117 16.83 -12.21 9.03
CA GLY A 117 18.26 -12.30 9.14
C GLY A 117 18.71 -13.38 10.05
N ARG A 118 17.74 -13.92 10.72
CA ARG A 118 18.07 -14.83 11.53
C ARG A 118 18.36 -15.90 10.89
N PHE A 119 18.76 -15.95 10.42
CA PHE A 119 19.09 -16.88 9.87
C PHE A 119 19.97 -16.76 9.47
N PRO A 120 20.14 -16.96 9.65
CA PRO A 120 21.01 -17.20 9.35
C PRO A 120 21.41 -17.04 9.24
#